data_05ab8feaf1a8b5bf802732713672ee34
#
_entry.id   05ab8feaf1a8b5bf802732713672ee34
#
_cell.length_a   1.000
_cell.length_b   1.000
_cell.length_c   1.000
_cell.angle_alpha   90.00
_cell.angle_beta   90.00
_cell.angle_gamma   90.00
#
_symmetry.space_group_name_H-M   'P 1'
#
loop_
_entity.id
_entity.type
_entity.pdbx_description
1 polymer ?
#
loop_
_entity_poly.entity_id
_entity_poly.type
_entity_poly.pdbx_seq_one_letter_code
_entity_poly.pdbx_strand_id
1 'polypeptide(L)'
;MELSVRIERWPLAGAFTISRGSKTEAVVVVAELSDGTHRGRGESVPYARYGETPDGIVAAIEAMRPALEGGLDREGLQRLMPPGAARNALDCAYWDVNAKQSGRRAHDLAGIGKLSPLTTAYTISLDSTKAMAEAAEAAAWRPLLKVKLGGGDDDGKRIVAVRRVAPRAELIVDANEGWDDNSLRQNLAACADAGVTLIEQPLAEGRDAALARMQRPLPVCADESVHDRASLDALAGKYDAVNVKLDKAGGLTEALKLAAAAERRGFMIMVGSMVATSLAVAPAVLVAQRARVVDLDGPLLLANDRAEASAKQHDGRLAVGQVPLRCQNCNDKADHIKVEEIKRRSERKHSHDRPVMCIERSLIDQREQVLRCPVRHKCLPRFAVPGKPPVCAA
;
A
#
# COMPACT_ATOMS: atom_id res chain seq x y z
N MET A 1 -28.70 -10.35 5.36
CA MET A 1 -27.96 -9.36 4.55
C MET A 1 -28.30 -9.58 3.08
N GLU A 2 -28.66 -8.50 2.39
CA GLU A 2 -28.73 -8.50 0.92
C GLU A 2 -27.30 -8.44 0.35
N LEU A 3 -27.07 -9.16 -0.74
CA LEU A 3 -25.79 -9.23 -1.43
C LEU A 3 -25.91 -8.66 -2.84
N SER A 4 -24.98 -7.81 -3.25
CA SER A 4 -24.69 -7.56 -4.66
C SER A 4 -23.21 -7.78 -4.93
N VAL A 5 -22.89 -8.27 -6.13
CA VAL A 5 -21.52 -8.52 -6.57
C VAL A 5 -21.36 -8.08 -8.02
N ARG A 6 -20.19 -7.50 -8.36
CA ARG A 6 -19.90 -7.06 -9.72
C ARG A 6 -18.41 -7.10 -10.01
N ILE A 7 -18.08 -7.24 -11.28
CA ILE A 7 -16.72 -7.10 -11.80
C ILE A 7 -16.56 -5.66 -12.29
N GLU A 8 -15.43 -5.05 -11.94
CA GLU A 8 -15.05 -3.72 -12.41
C GLU A 8 -13.67 -3.78 -13.08
N ARG A 9 -13.45 -2.93 -14.09
CA ARG A 9 -12.20 -2.83 -14.83
C ARG A 9 -11.66 -1.42 -14.74
N TRP A 10 -10.41 -1.31 -14.31
CA TRP A 10 -9.74 -0.04 -14.06
C TRP A 10 -8.48 0.04 -14.92
N PRO A 11 -8.42 0.93 -15.93
CA PRO A 11 -7.22 1.15 -16.73
C PRO A 11 -6.04 1.58 -15.87
N LEU A 12 -4.84 1.07 -16.19
CA LEU A 12 -3.60 1.55 -15.59
C LEU A 12 -3.08 2.79 -16.31
N ALA A 13 -2.34 3.63 -15.59
CA ALA A 13 -1.67 4.80 -16.16
C ALA A 13 -0.53 4.42 -17.11
N GLY A 14 -0.01 3.20 -16.99
CA GLY A 14 1.02 2.59 -17.84
C GLY A 14 0.99 1.08 -17.73
N ALA A 15 1.81 0.38 -18.49
CA ALA A 15 1.94 -1.07 -18.36
C ALA A 15 2.58 -1.44 -17.01
N PHE A 16 1.98 -2.38 -16.31
CA PHE A 16 2.55 -2.98 -15.09
C PHE A 16 3.11 -4.35 -15.41
N THR A 17 4.44 -4.47 -15.35
CA THR A 17 5.18 -5.66 -15.75
C THR A 17 5.93 -6.27 -14.58
N ILE A 18 5.83 -7.59 -14.43
CA ILE A 18 6.57 -8.42 -13.50
C ILE A 18 7.21 -9.60 -14.26
N SER A 19 7.99 -10.46 -13.59
CA SER A 19 8.60 -11.66 -14.19
C SER A 19 7.61 -12.56 -14.94
N ARG A 20 6.34 -12.59 -14.53
CA ARG A 20 5.29 -13.47 -15.06
C ARG A 20 4.39 -12.86 -16.13
N GLY A 21 4.61 -11.60 -16.52
CA GLY A 21 3.82 -10.95 -17.56
C GLY A 21 3.51 -9.49 -17.32
N SER A 22 2.72 -8.91 -18.23
CA SER A 22 2.36 -7.49 -18.22
C SER A 22 0.83 -7.33 -18.31
N LYS A 23 0.32 -6.27 -17.68
CA LYS A 23 -1.09 -5.89 -17.74
C LYS A 23 -1.26 -4.38 -17.89
N THR A 24 -2.38 -3.97 -18.49
CA THR A 24 -2.75 -2.56 -18.71
C THR A 24 -4.07 -2.18 -18.02
N GLU A 25 -4.70 -3.13 -17.33
CA GLU A 25 -5.89 -2.91 -16.52
C GLU A 25 -5.83 -3.74 -15.23
N ALA A 26 -6.49 -3.25 -14.20
CA ALA A 26 -6.82 -4.01 -13.01
C ALA A 26 -8.28 -4.49 -13.10
N VAL A 27 -8.50 -5.81 -12.99
CA VAL A 27 -9.83 -6.40 -12.92
C VAL A 27 -10.10 -6.74 -11.47
N VAL A 28 -11.15 -6.16 -10.90
CA VAL A 28 -11.49 -6.33 -9.48
C VAL A 28 -12.92 -6.85 -9.33
N VAL A 29 -13.18 -7.54 -8.23
CA VAL A 29 -14.54 -7.95 -7.85
C VAL A 29 -14.94 -7.17 -6.61
N VAL A 30 -16.09 -6.52 -6.67
CA VAL A 30 -16.67 -5.75 -5.57
C VAL A 30 -17.90 -6.47 -5.04
N ALA A 31 -17.88 -6.82 -3.76
CA ALA A 31 -19.03 -7.28 -3.01
C ALA A 31 -19.63 -6.13 -2.19
N GLU A 32 -20.95 -6.05 -2.14
CA GLU A 32 -21.69 -5.12 -1.29
C GLU A 32 -22.70 -5.91 -0.46
N LEU A 33 -22.69 -5.68 0.86
CA LEU A 33 -23.65 -6.21 1.82
C LEU A 33 -24.53 -5.10 2.34
N SER A 34 -25.86 -5.34 2.42
CA SER A 34 -26.83 -4.37 2.93
C SER A 34 -27.79 -5.00 3.92
N ASP A 35 -28.11 -4.26 5.00
CA ASP A 35 -29.20 -4.58 5.94
C ASP A 35 -30.49 -3.76 5.67
N GLY A 36 -30.52 -3.08 4.51
CA GLY A 36 -31.61 -2.16 4.14
C GLY A 36 -31.36 -0.71 4.60
N THR A 37 -30.53 -0.50 5.63
CA THR A 37 -30.19 0.83 6.17
C THR A 37 -28.73 1.18 5.90
N HIS A 38 -27.83 0.23 6.14
CA HIS A 38 -26.40 0.40 6.00
C HIS A 38 -25.88 -0.48 4.87
N ARG A 39 -24.87 0.02 4.16
CA ARG A 39 -24.19 -0.71 3.09
C ARG A 39 -22.70 -0.79 3.35
N GLY A 40 -22.13 -1.99 3.26
CA GLY A 40 -20.71 -2.23 3.35
C GLY A 40 -20.16 -2.75 2.05
N ARG A 41 -19.01 -2.26 1.63
CA ARG A 41 -18.32 -2.66 0.40
C ARG A 41 -16.96 -3.28 0.69
N GLY A 42 -16.62 -4.32 -0.07
CA GLY A 42 -15.29 -4.88 -0.09
C GLY A 42 -14.86 -5.15 -1.53
N GLU A 43 -13.60 -4.98 -1.81
CA GLU A 43 -12.99 -5.19 -3.12
C GLU A 43 -11.88 -6.22 -3.02
N SER A 44 -11.77 -7.08 -4.02
CA SER A 44 -10.71 -8.06 -4.15
C SER A 44 -10.20 -8.18 -5.58
N VAL A 45 -8.98 -8.68 -5.71
CA VAL A 45 -8.35 -8.94 -7.01
C VAL A 45 -8.20 -10.44 -7.19
N PRO A 46 -8.94 -11.05 -8.14
CA PRO A 46 -8.71 -12.44 -8.54
C PRO A 46 -7.28 -12.62 -9.04
N TYR A 47 -6.57 -13.62 -8.54
CA TYR A 47 -5.17 -13.81 -8.91
C TYR A 47 -4.94 -15.16 -9.61
N ALA A 48 -4.67 -15.10 -10.91
CA ALA A 48 -4.51 -16.29 -11.76
C ALA A 48 -3.43 -17.26 -11.25
N ARG A 49 -2.37 -16.76 -10.56
CA ARG A 49 -1.32 -17.58 -9.92
C ARG A 49 -1.90 -18.58 -8.91
N TYR A 50 -3.05 -18.28 -8.31
CA TYR A 50 -3.76 -19.13 -7.35
C TYR A 50 -4.99 -19.83 -7.98
N GLY A 51 -5.09 -19.82 -9.31
CA GLY A 51 -6.22 -20.44 -10.02
C GLY A 51 -7.52 -19.64 -9.97
N GLU A 52 -7.47 -18.38 -9.53
CA GLU A 52 -8.66 -17.53 -9.42
C GLU A 52 -8.97 -16.82 -10.74
N THR A 53 -10.26 -16.72 -11.05
CA THR A 53 -10.80 -15.94 -12.17
C THR A 53 -11.87 -14.97 -11.68
N PRO A 54 -12.12 -13.83 -12.35
CA PRO A 54 -13.19 -12.91 -11.96
C PRO A 54 -14.56 -13.59 -11.83
N ASP A 55 -14.94 -14.37 -12.82
CA ASP A 55 -16.22 -15.10 -12.81
C ASP A 55 -16.27 -16.17 -11.72
N GLY A 56 -15.15 -16.87 -11.47
CA GLY A 56 -15.04 -17.86 -10.40
C GLY A 56 -15.21 -17.23 -9.02
N ILE A 57 -14.64 -16.03 -8.81
CA ILE A 57 -14.82 -15.27 -7.56
C ILE A 57 -16.26 -14.81 -7.40
N VAL A 58 -16.89 -14.30 -8.47
CA VAL A 58 -18.32 -13.93 -8.44
C VAL A 58 -19.18 -15.12 -8.09
N ALA A 59 -18.96 -16.28 -8.73
CA ALA A 59 -19.70 -17.50 -8.44
C ALA A 59 -19.53 -17.96 -6.98
N ALA A 60 -18.32 -17.91 -6.44
CA ALA A 60 -18.04 -18.27 -5.05
C ALA A 60 -18.72 -17.32 -4.04
N ILE A 61 -18.78 -16.02 -4.35
CA ILE A 61 -19.50 -15.03 -3.54
C ILE A 61 -21.01 -15.25 -3.61
N GLU A 62 -21.55 -15.47 -4.82
CA GLU A 62 -23.00 -15.71 -5.01
C GLU A 62 -23.48 -17.01 -4.31
N ALA A 63 -22.65 -18.03 -4.26
CA ALA A 63 -22.97 -19.27 -3.53
C ALA A 63 -23.17 -19.04 -2.02
N MET A 64 -22.68 -17.93 -1.46
CA MET A 64 -22.88 -17.56 -0.06
C MET A 64 -24.22 -16.87 0.21
N ARG A 65 -24.97 -16.48 -0.83
CA ARG A 65 -26.22 -15.73 -0.71
C ARG A 65 -27.23 -16.35 0.28
N PRO A 66 -27.55 -17.66 0.22
CA PRO A 66 -28.50 -18.25 1.17
C PRO A 66 -28.02 -18.16 2.63
N ALA A 67 -26.72 -18.34 2.86
CA ALA A 67 -26.14 -18.23 4.20
C ALA A 67 -26.18 -16.78 4.73
N LEU A 68 -25.89 -15.80 3.85
CA LEU A 68 -25.94 -14.37 4.18
C LEU A 68 -27.37 -13.92 4.53
N GLU A 69 -28.37 -14.37 3.76
CA GLU A 69 -29.79 -14.13 4.03
C GLU A 69 -30.24 -14.83 5.31
N GLY A 70 -29.68 -16.01 5.60
CA GLY A 70 -29.88 -16.76 6.84
C GLY A 70 -29.17 -16.20 8.07
N GLY A 71 -28.49 -15.03 7.95
CA GLY A 71 -27.89 -14.36 9.09
C GLY A 71 -26.42 -14.76 9.38
N LEU A 72 -25.72 -15.34 8.38
CA LEU A 72 -24.29 -15.61 8.52
C LEU A 72 -23.56 -14.35 9.01
N ASP A 73 -22.73 -14.49 10.02
CA ASP A 73 -21.87 -13.44 10.53
C ASP A 73 -20.45 -13.55 9.96
N ARG A 74 -19.62 -12.55 10.27
CA ARG A 74 -18.24 -12.49 9.81
C ARG A 74 -17.37 -13.65 10.31
N GLU A 75 -17.57 -14.13 11.53
CA GLU A 75 -16.85 -15.29 12.06
C GLU A 75 -17.32 -16.61 11.40
N GLY A 76 -18.59 -16.71 11.10
CA GLY A 76 -19.13 -17.81 10.31
C GLY A 76 -18.55 -17.85 8.90
N LEU A 77 -18.38 -16.67 8.26
CA LEU A 77 -17.73 -16.55 6.95
C LEU A 77 -16.32 -17.15 6.94
N GLN A 78 -15.51 -16.89 8.01
CA GLN A 78 -14.16 -17.47 8.11
C GLN A 78 -14.16 -19.00 8.16
N ARG A 79 -15.22 -19.62 8.64
CA ARG A 79 -15.34 -21.09 8.72
C ARG A 79 -15.87 -21.72 7.44
N LEU A 80 -16.73 -20.99 6.73
CA LEU A 80 -17.43 -21.54 5.54
C LEU A 80 -16.65 -21.33 4.24
N MET A 81 -15.86 -20.27 4.14
CA MET A 81 -15.09 -19.96 2.93
C MET A 81 -13.58 -20.18 3.12
N PRO A 82 -12.89 -20.79 2.15
CA PRO A 82 -11.43 -20.83 2.16
C PRO A 82 -10.82 -19.42 2.04
N PRO A 83 -9.54 -19.24 2.43
CA PRO A 83 -8.79 -18.02 2.10
C PRO A 83 -8.80 -17.75 0.59
N GLY A 84 -8.69 -16.49 0.20
CA GLY A 84 -8.67 -16.07 -1.20
C GLY A 84 -9.52 -14.83 -1.45
N ALA A 85 -9.55 -14.38 -2.71
CA ALA A 85 -10.17 -13.13 -3.12
C ALA A 85 -11.68 -13.09 -2.83
N ALA A 86 -12.41 -14.21 -2.98
CA ALA A 86 -13.85 -14.24 -2.72
C ALA A 86 -14.16 -13.93 -1.25
N ARG A 87 -13.46 -14.60 -0.31
CA ARG A 87 -13.63 -14.32 1.12
C ARG A 87 -13.16 -12.91 1.48
N ASN A 88 -12.07 -12.41 0.85
CA ASN A 88 -11.59 -11.05 1.08
C ASN A 88 -12.67 -10.00 0.78
N ALA A 89 -13.33 -10.09 -0.38
CA ALA A 89 -14.39 -9.16 -0.75
C ALA A 89 -15.53 -9.15 0.27
N LEU A 90 -16.01 -10.32 0.68
CA LEU A 90 -17.10 -10.42 1.67
C LEU A 90 -16.66 -9.99 3.07
N ASP A 91 -15.48 -10.40 3.53
CA ASP A 91 -14.97 -10.04 4.86
C ASP A 91 -14.80 -8.52 5.00
N CYS A 92 -14.22 -7.87 3.99
CA CYS A 92 -14.08 -6.42 3.97
C CYS A 92 -15.43 -5.70 3.90
N ALA A 93 -16.41 -6.24 3.15
CA ALA A 93 -17.79 -5.71 3.14
C ALA A 93 -18.45 -5.84 4.52
N TYR A 94 -18.23 -6.95 5.24
CA TYR A 94 -18.69 -7.10 6.63
C TYR A 94 -18.04 -6.08 7.58
N TRP A 95 -16.73 -5.85 7.46
CA TRP A 95 -16.04 -4.85 8.28
C TRP A 95 -16.63 -3.46 8.06
N ASP A 96 -16.93 -3.09 6.82
CA ASP A 96 -17.50 -1.80 6.47
C ASP A 96 -18.94 -1.66 6.96
N VAL A 97 -19.81 -2.66 6.73
CA VAL A 97 -21.20 -2.59 7.20
C VAL A 97 -21.29 -2.61 8.74
N ASN A 98 -20.48 -3.43 9.41
CA ASN A 98 -20.47 -3.50 10.89
C ASN A 98 -19.97 -2.19 11.52
N ALA A 99 -18.99 -1.53 10.89
CA ALA A 99 -18.54 -0.20 11.32
C ALA A 99 -19.67 0.81 11.25
N LYS A 100 -20.42 0.84 10.14
CA LYS A 100 -21.57 1.72 9.93
C LYS A 100 -22.74 1.42 10.89
N GLN A 101 -23.09 0.14 11.08
CA GLN A 101 -24.12 -0.30 12.02
C GLN A 101 -23.80 0.10 13.46
N SER A 102 -22.55 -0.04 13.87
CA SER A 102 -22.12 0.27 15.25
C SER A 102 -21.83 1.76 15.49
N GLY A 103 -21.80 2.60 14.43
CA GLY A 103 -21.33 3.98 14.49
C GLY A 103 -19.86 4.14 14.86
N ARG A 104 -19.09 3.04 14.86
CA ARG A 104 -17.66 3.00 15.20
C ARG A 104 -16.82 2.90 13.92
N ARG A 105 -15.62 3.45 13.95
CA ARG A 105 -14.67 3.29 12.84
C ARG A 105 -14.13 1.87 12.78
N ALA A 106 -13.80 1.39 11.58
CA ALA A 106 -13.26 0.04 11.41
C ALA A 106 -11.97 -0.20 12.22
N HIS A 107 -11.10 0.81 12.35
CA HIS A 107 -9.89 0.68 13.17
C HIS A 107 -10.19 0.52 14.67
N ASP A 108 -11.25 1.17 15.20
CA ASP A 108 -11.68 0.99 16.59
C ASP A 108 -12.23 -0.42 16.81
N LEU A 109 -12.98 -0.96 15.83
CA LEU A 109 -13.46 -2.34 15.87
C LEU A 109 -12.31 -3.36 15.79
N ALA A 110 -11.24 -3.02 15.08
CA ALA A 110 -10.04 -3.84 14.96
C ALA A 110 -9.11 -3.76 16.19
N GLY A 111 -9.45 -2.92 17.19
CA GLY A 111 -8.60 -2.69 18.35
C GLY A 111 -7.33 -1.90 18.02
N ILE A 112 -7.31 -1.21 16.92
CA ILE A 112 -6.22 -0.33 16.48
C ILE A 112 -6.54 1.08 16.96
N GLY A 113 -5.64 1.69 17.69
CA GLY A 113 -5.80 3.06 18.18
C GLY A 113 -5.77 4.09 17.04
N LYS A 114 -5.27 5.27 17.33
CA LYS A 114 -5.13 6.33 16.32
C LYS A 114 -4.23 5.88 15.16
N LEU A 115 -4.73 6.01 13.93
CA LEU A 115 -3.96 5.70 12.73
C LEU A 115 -2.88 6.75 12.50
N SER A 116 -1.68 6.28 12.15
CA SER A 116 -0.55 7.10 11.72
C SER A 116 -0.46 7.11 10.19
N PRO A 117 0.00 8.21 9.59
CA PRO A 117 0.37 8.22 8.18
C PRO A 117 1.47 7.18 7.90
N LEU A 118 1.34 6.46 6.79
CA LEU A 118 2.27 5.42 6.37
C LEU A 118 3.07 5.89 5.16
N THR A 119 4.36 5.53 5.10
CA THR A 119 5.14 5.64 3.87
C THR A 119 4.92 4.38 3.06
N THR A 120 4.38 4.51 1.85
CA THR A 120 4.21 3.39 0.93
C THR A 120 5.30 3.37 -0.13
N ALA A 121 5.73 2.18 -0.53
CA ALA A 121 6.56 1.99 -1.70
C ALA A 121 5.86 2.54 -2.97
N TYR A 122 6.64 2.87 -3.97
CA TYR A 122 6.19 3.12 -5.34
C TYR A 122 6.90 2.16 -6.28
N THR A 123 6.12 1.45 -7.09
CA THR A 123 6.63 0.36 -7.92
C THR A 123 7.24 0.88 -9.22
N ILE A 124 8.48 0.47 -9.47
CA ILE A 124 9.15 0.55 -10.76
C ILE A 124 8.96 -0.80 -11.46
N SER A 125 8.16 -0.81 -12.52
CA SER A 125 7.86 -2.02 -13.31
C SER A 125 9.11 -2.59 -13.95
N LEU A 126 9.12 -3.91 -14.20
CA LEU A 126 10.19 -4.59 -14.92
C LEU A 126 10.21 -4.15 -16.39
N ASP A 127 11.37 -3.70 -16.85
CA ASP A 127 11.62 -3.26 -18.22
C ASP A 127 13.13 -3.35 -18.54
N SER A 128 13.55 -2.75 -19.64
CA SER A 128 14.96 -2.52 -19.96
C SER A 128 15.65 -1.70 -18.88
N THR A 129 16.95 -1.90 -18.70
CA THR A 129 17.76 -1.15 -17.72
C THR A 129 17.60 0.36 -17.88
N LYS A 130 17.49 0.85 -19.13
CA LYS A 130 17.31 2.28 -19.43
C LYS A 130 15.93 2.78 -18.99
N ALA A 131 14.87 2.08 -19.39
CA ALA A 131 13.50 2.49 -19.05
C ALA A 131 13.25 2.46 -17.54
N MET A 132 13.79 1.46 -16.82
CA MET A 132 13.70 1.40 -15.37
C MET A 132 14.48 2.54 -14.69
N ALA A 133 15.64 2.93 -15.21
CA ALA A 133 16.36 4.10 -14.70
C ALA A 133 15.58 5.40 -14.91
N GLU A 134 15.00 5.62 -16.09
CA GLU A 134 14.15 6.79 -16.39
C GLU A 134 12.92 6.85 -15.48
N ALA A 135 12.24 5.72 -15.26
CA ALA A 135 11.10 5.65 -14.35
C ALA A 135 11.51 5.92 -12.89
N ALA A 136 12.65 5.38 -12.46
CA ALA A 136 13.19 5.60 -11.11
C ALA A 136 13.64 7.05 -10.91
N GLU A 137 14.23 7.71 -11.91
CA GLU A 137 14.60 9.13 -11.87
C GLU A 137 13.37 10.02 -11.69
N ALA A 138 12.30 9.78 -12.44
CA ALA A 138 11.03 10.48 -12.30
C ALA A 138 10.41 10.30 -10.90
N ALA A 139 10.67 9.17 -10.24
CA ALA A 139 10.17 8.84 -8.91
C ALA A 139 11.20 9.06 -7.78
N ALA A 140 12.41 9.59 -8.06
CA ALA A 140 13.53 9.68 -7.11
C ALA A 140 13.29 10.58 -5.88
N TRP A 141 12.25 11.42 -5.92
CA TRP A 141 11.79 12.23 -4.81
C TRP A 141 11.01 11.42 -3.75
N ARG A 142 10.55 10.22 -4.08
CA ARG A 142 9.83 9.33 -3.16
C ARG A 142 10.78 8.68 -2.17
N PRO A 143 10.36 8.50 -0.91
CA PRO A 143 11.23 7.94 0.13
C PRO A 143 11.50 6.45 -0.05
N LEU A 144 10.60 5.68 -0.68
CA LEU A 144 10.68 4.24 -0.83
C LEU A 144 10.25 3.82 -2.24
N LEU A 145 11.13 3.09 -2.93
CA LEU A 145 10.85 2.50 -4.25
C LEU A 145 10.88 0.97 -4.17
N LYS A 146 9.91 0.32 -4.80
CA LYS A 146 9.88 -1.12 -5.03
C LYS A 146 10.28 -1.40 -6.47
N VAL A 147 11.37 -2.13 -6.67
CA VAL A 147 11.94 -2.41 -7.99
C VAL A 147 11.59 -3.83 -8.40
N LYS A 148 10.86 -4.00 -9.50
CA LYS A 148 10.55 -5.32 -10.05
C LYS A 148 11.77 -5.87 -10.79
N LEU A 149 12.18 -7.07 -10.41
CA LEU A 149 13.26 -7.86 -11.02
C LEU A 149 12.73 -9.24 -11.44
N GLY A 150 13.62 -10.19 -11.73
CA GLY A 150 13.23 -11.52 -12.23
C GLY A 150 13.15 -11.57 -13.76
N GLY A 151 13.80 -10.61 -14.44
CA GLY A 151 13.85 -10.52 -15.90
C GLY A 151 15.13 -11.13 -16.54
N GLY A 152 15.74 -12.14 -15.90
CA GLY A 152 16.94 -12.83 -16.42
C GLY A 152 18.24 -12.14 -16.01
N ASP A 153 19.31 -12.30 -16.82
CA ASP A 153 20.71 -12.01 -16.48
C ASP A 153 21.02 -10.51 -16.24
N ASP A 154 20.12 -9.61 -16.58
CA ASP A 154 20.34 -8.16 -16.46
C ASP A 154 19.86 -7.55 -15.13
N ASP A 155 19.35 -8.34 -14.19
CA ASP A 155 18.80 -7.82 -12.93
C ASP A 155 19.82 -7.03 -12.10
N GLY A 156 21.07 -7.48 -12.06
CA GLY A 156 22.17 -6.74 -11.44
C GLY A 156 22.41 -5.38 -12.09
N LYS A 157 22.32 -5.27 -13.41
CA LYS A 157 22.46 -4.00 -14.13
C LYS A 157 21.27 -3.07 -13.89
N ARG A 158 20.06 -3.63 -13.83
CA ARG A 158 18.82 -2.88 -13.54
C ARG A 158 18.88 -2.21 -12.17
N ILE A 159 19.23 -2.96 -11.13
CA ILE A 159 19.25 -2.41 -9.77
C ILE A 159 20.34 -1.36 -9.58
N VAL A 160 21.52 -1.54 -10.16
CA VAL A 160 22.61 -0.55 -10.16
C VAL A 160 22.18 0.73 -10.88
N ALA A 161 21.51 0.62 -12.03
CA ALA A 161 21.03 1.78 -12.77
C ALA A 161 19.96 2.56 -12.00
N VAL A 162 19.02 1.87 -11.34
CA VAL A 162 18.00 2.48 -10.48
C VAL A 162 18.66 3.19 -9.29
N ARG A 163 19.61 2.54 -8.58
CA ARG A 163 20.31 3.17 -7.44
C ARG A 163 21.05 4.44 -7.86
N ARG A 164 21.66 4.45 -9.02
CA ARG A 164 22.42 5.61 -9.51
C ARG A 164 21.56 6.86 -9.65
N VAL A 165 20.32 6.74 -10.10
CA VAL A 165 19.41 7.87 -10.33
C VAL A 165 18.51 8.17 -9.13
N ALA A 166 18.32 7.22 -8.21
CA ALA A 166 17.56 7.40 -6.97
C ALA A 166 18.46 7.14 -5.72
N PRO A 167 19.55 7.94 -5.52
CA PRO A 167 20.56 7.64 -4.50
C PRO A 167 20.06 7.75 -3.05
N ARG A 168 18.97 8.48 -2.81
CA ARG A 168 18.42 8.74 -1.47
C ARG A 168 17.20 7.88 -1.13
N ALA A 169 16.59 7.26 -2.12
CA ALA A 169 15.43 6.41 -1.87
C ALA A 169 15.84 5.12 -1.14
N GLU A 170 15.05 4.68 -0.18
CA GLU A 170 15.10 3.30 0.28
C GLU A 170 14.65 2.40 -0.88
N LEU A 171 15.39 1.32 -1.15
CA LEU A 171 15.05 0.38 -2.21
C LEU A 171 14.68 -0.97 -1.62
N ILE A 172 13.54 -1.50 -2.03
CA ILE A 172 13.18 -2.90 -1.89
C ILE A 172 13.04 -3.52 -3.28
N VAL A 173 13.27 -4.81 -3.39
CA VAL A 173 13.22 -5.54 -4.65
C VAL A 173 12.16 -6.62 -4.55
N ASP A 174 11.43 -6.84 -5.64
CA ASP A 174 10.52 -7.98 -5.78
C ASP A 174 10.87 -8.73 -7.07
N ALA A 175 11.38 -9.93 -6.91
CA ALA A 175 11.76 -10.81 -8.02
C ALA A 175 10.58 -11.64 -8.55
N ASN A 176 9.44 -11.64 -7.85
CA ASN A 176 8.22 -12.35 -8.24
C ASN A 176 8.49 -13.79 -8.72
N GLU A 177 9.22 -14.57 -7.93
CA GLU A 177 9.61 -15.96 -8.23
C GLU A 177 10.54 -16.10 -9.48
N GLY A 178 11.12 -15.00 -9.97
CA GLY A 178 11.85 -14.98 -11.25
C GLY A 178 13.30 -15.43 -11.19
N TRP A 179 13.84 -15.70 -9.98
CA TRP A 179 15.22 -16.22 -9.85
C TRP A 179 15.23 -17.73 -9.64
N ASP A 180 16.40 -18.32 -9.87
CA ASP A 180 16.69 -19.72 -9.61
C ASP A 180 17.96 -19.87 -8.74
N ASP A 181 18.32 -21.11 -8.38
CA ASP A 181 19.49 -21.38 -7.52
C ASP A 181 20.80 -20.85 -8.13
N ASN A 182 20.91 -20.71 -9.46
CA ASN A 182 22.10 -20.24 -10.14
C ASN A 182 22.23 -18.71 -10.06
N SER A 183 21.15 -18.00 -10.34
CA SER A 183 21.10 -16.54 -10.36
C SER A 183 20.95 -15.92 -8.95
N LEU A 184 20.39 -16.65 -7.98
CA LEU A 184 20.06 -16.18 -6.65
C LEU A 184 21.23 -15.49 -5.95
N ARG A 185 22.40 -16.16 -5.88
CA ARG A 185 23.58 -15.64 -5.16
C ARG A 185 24.10 -14.35 -5.78
N GLN A 186 24.20 -14.32 -7.12
CA GLN A 186 24.68 -13.15 -7.86
C GLN A 186 23.73 -11.95 -7.69
N ASN A 187 22.42 -12.20 -7.80
CA ASN A 187 21.41 -11.13 -7.68
C ASN A 187 21.30 -10.59 -6.25
N LEU A 188 21.39 -11.47 -5.23
CA LEU A 188 21.45 -11.03 -3.83
C LEU A 188 22.68 -10.14 -3.56
N ALA A 189 23.85 -10.49 -4.11
CA ALA A 189 25.05 -9.66 -3.97
C ALA A 189 24.89 -8.30 -4.66
N ALA A 190 24.40 -8.27 -5.91
CA ALA A 190 24.17 -7.03 -6.64
C ALA A 190 23.14 -6.12 -5.93
N CYS A 191 22.09 -6.70 -5.34
CA CYS A 191 21.13 -5.95 -4.54
C CYS A 191 21.75 -5.39 -3.25
N ALA A 192 22.61 -6.18 -2.58
CA ALA A 192 23.31 -5.71 -1.38
C ALA A 192 24.27 -4.55 -1.71
N ASP A 193 25.05 -4.65 -2.78
CA ASP A 193 25.95 -3.60 -3.26
C ASP A 193 25.18 -2.32 -3.66
N ALA A 194 23.96 -2.48 -4.18
CA ALA A 194 23.06 -1.36 -4.50
C ALA A 194 22.36 -0.78 -3.25
N GLY A 195 22.56 -1.33 -2.05
CA GLY A 195 21.96 -0.87 -0.81
C GLY A 195 20.44 -1.13 -0.75
N VAL A 196 19.98 -2.25 -1.31
CA VAL A 196 18.61 -2.75 -1.13
C VAL A 196 18.42 -3.18 0.31
N THR A 197 17.23 -2.96 0.87
CA THR A 197 16.93 -3.26 2.29
C THR A 197 16.08 -4.51 2.48
N LEU A 198 15.40 -4.99 1.43
CA LEU A 198 14.55 -6.20 1.46
C LEU A 198 14.41 -6.79 0.07
N ILE A 199 14.48 -8.13 -0.01
CA ILE A 199 14.19 -8.89 -1.24
C ILE A 199 12.89 -9.66 -1.04
N GLU A 200 11.90 -9.43 -1.89
CA GLU A 200 10.62 -10.15 -1.88
C GLU A 200 10.64 -11.28 -2.89
N GLN A 201 10.21 -12.46 -2.46
CA GLN A 201 9.98 -13.72 -3.18
C GLN A 201 10.97 -13.98 -4.33
N PRO A 202 12.26 -14.24 -4.03
CA PRO A 202 13.26 -14.48 -5.07
C PRO A 202 13.05 -15.80 -5.83
N LEU A 203 12.67 -16.87 -5.12
CA LEU A 203 12.46 -18.21 -5.64
C LEU A 203 10.99 -18.60 -5.66
N ALA A 204 10.65 -19.52 -6.56
CA ALA A 204 9.29 -20.04 -6.67
C ALA A 204 8.84 -20.74 -5.37
N GLU A 205 7.56 -20.55 -5.02
CA GLU A 205 6.90 -21.23 -3.92
C GLU A 205 7.13 -22.75 -3.99
N GLY A 206 7.52 -23.36 -2.87
CA GLY A 206 7.86 -24.79 -2.79
C GLY A 206 9.20 -25.18 -3.39
N ARG A 207 9.93 -24.24 -4.03
CA ARG A 207 11.29 -24.43 -4.59
C ARG A 207 12.33 -23.52 -3.93
N ASP A 208 12.04 -23.03 -2.76
CA ASP A 208 12.76 -22.00 -2.00
C ASP A 208 13.71 -22.58 -0.92
N ALA A 209 13.95 -23.88 -0.93
CA ALA A 209 14.80 -24.56 0.07
C ALA A 209 16.26 -24.06 0.12
N ALA A 210 16.76 -23.48 -0.98
CA ALA A 210 18.10 -22.89 -1.02
C ALA A 210 18.26 -21.74 -0.03
N LEU A 211 17.19 -20.99 0.26
CA LEU A 211 17.19 -19.85 1.20
C LEU A 211 17.57 -20.27 2.64
N ALA A 212 17.24 -21.49 3.06
CA ALA A 212 17.60 -22.01 4.38
C ALA A 212 19.06 -22.47 4.47
N ARG A 213 19.70 -22.74 3.32
CA ARG A 213 21.05 -23.35 3.26
C ARG A 213 22.17 -22.37 2.95
N MET A 214 21.83 -21.09 2.76
CA MET A 214 22.82 -20.07 2.41
C MET A 214 22.83 -18.92 3.40
N GLN A 215 23.99 -18.31 3.56
CA GLN A 215 24.08 -17.02 4.23
C GLN A 215 23.55 -15.94 3.29
N ARG A 216 22.56 -15.19 3.73
CA ARG A 216 21.94 -14.12 2.96
C ARG A 216 22.47 -12.76 3.43
N PRO A 217 22.94 -11.89 2.51
CA PRO A 217 23.42 -10.54 2.87
C PRO A 217 22.28 -9.59 3.19
N LEU A 218 21.04 -9.93 2.82
CA LEU A 218 19.83 -9.11 2.95
C LEU A 218 18.67 -9.95 3.50
N PRO A 219 17.74 -9.34 4.23
CA PRO A 219 16.48 -9.99 4.61
C PRO A 219 15.67 -10.37 3.38
N VAL A 220 15.03 -11.55 3.44
CA VAL A 220 14.15 -12.08 2.40
C VAL A 220 12.73 -12.18 2.93
N CYS A 221 11.78 -11.67 2.12
CA CYS A 221 10.36 -11.64 2.41
C CYS A 221 9.61 -12.69 1.60
N ALA A 222 8.75 -13.48 2.24
CA ALA A 222 7.80 -14.36 1.56
C ALA A 222 6.60 -13.53 1.07
N ASP A 223 6.24 -13.70 -0.21
CA ASP A 223 4.97 -13.22 -0.77
C ASP A 223 4.12 -14.40 -1.26
N GLU A 224 4.49 -15.02 -2.37
CA GLU A 224 3.77 -16.17 -2.90
C GLU A 224 3.81 -17.38 -1.94
N SER A 225 4.84 -17.50 -1.12
CA SER A 225 4.98 -18.58 -0.14
C SER A 225 4.17 -18.38 1.15
N VAL A 226 3.52 -17.22 1.36
CA VAL A 226 2.67 -16.96 2.53
C VAL A 226 1.25 -16.65 2.11
N HIS A 227 0.28 -17.42 2.61
CA HIS A 227 -1.14 -17.21 2.34
C HIS A 227 -1.88 -16.78 3.62
N ASP A 228 -1.89 -17.65 4.62
CA ASP A 228 -2.54 -17.47 5.90
C ASP A 228 -1.65 -17.92 7.07
N ARG A 229 -2.20 -18.01 8.28
CA ARG A 229 -1.46 -18.43 9.46
C ARG A 229 -0.90 -19.86 9.36
N ALA A 230 -1.56 -20.75 8.61
CA ALA A 230 -1.11 -22.13 8.48
C ALA A 230 0.20 -22.26 7.69
N SER A 231 0.48 -21.31 6.79
CA SER A 231 1.70 -21.29 5.99
C SER A 231 2.96 -20.87 6.79
N LEU A 232 2.83 -20.21 7.95
CA LEU A 232 3.96 -19.60 8.68
C LEU A 232 5.04 -20.59 9.11
N ASP A 233 4.67 -21.78 9.54
CA ASP A 233 5.64 -22.76 10.07
C ASP A 233 6.57 -23.28 8.96
N ALA A 234 6.09 -23.34 7.71
CA ALA A 234 6.88 -23.75 6.55
C ALA A 234 7.90 -22.69 6.08
N LEU A 235 7.80 -21.44 6.59
CA LEU A 235 8.67 -20.33 6.23
C LEU A 235 9.88 -20.19 7.15
N ALA A 236 9.84 -20.82 8.33
CA ALA A 236 10.90 -20.72 9.34
C ALA A 236 12.28 -21.12 8.75
N GLY A 237 13.30 -20.29 9.01
CA GLY A 237 14.66 -20.49 8.53
C GLY A 237 14.88 -20.13 7.06
N LYS A 238 13.83 -19.97 6.24
CA LYS A 238 13.91 -19.56 4.84
C LYS A 238 13.72 -18.06 4.64
N TYR A 239 12.80 -17.46 5.40
CA TYR A 239 12.40 -16.07 5.25
C TYR A 239 12.57 -15.30 6.57
N ASP A 240 12.83 -14.02 6.45
CA ASP A 240 13.01 -13.08 7.57
C ASP A 240 11.76 -12.19 7.74
N ALA A 241 10.96 -12.08 6.67
CA ALA A 241 9.75 -11.28 6.61
C ALA A 241 8.62 -12.02 5.88
N VAL A 242 7.39 -11.55 6.09
CA VAL A 242 6.19 -12.03 5.37
C VAL A 242 5.41 -10.84 4.83
N ASN A 243 4.96 -10.92 3.57
CA ASN A 243 4.09 -9.93 2.94
C ASN A 243 2.62 -10.35 3.11
N VAL A 244 1.92 -9.68 4.03
CA VAL A 244 0.50 -9.89 4.28
C VAL A 244 -0.31 -9.16 3.24
N LYS A 245 -1.03 -9.90 2.40
CA LYS A 245 -1.99 -9.37 1.42
C LYS A 245 -3.38 -9.91 1.72
N LEU A 246 -4.37 -9.03 1.73
CA LEU A 246 -5.74 -9.40 2.08
C LEU A 246 -6.33 -10.42 1.12
N ASP A 247 -6.03 -10.30 -0.17
CA ASP A 247 -6.51 -11.24 -1.20
C ASP A 247 -6.01 -12.66 -0.97
N LYS A 248 -4.79 -12.83 -0.46
CA LYS A 248 -4.23 -14.15 -0.09
C LYS A 248 -4.82 -14.66 1.22
N ALA A 249 -4.80 -13.78 2.24
CA ALA A 249 -5.28 -14.12 3.58
C ALA A 249 -6.80 -14.36 3.64
N GLY A 250 -7.53 -13.87 2.65
CA GLY A 250 -8.99 -13.96 2.61
C GLY A 250 -9.67 -12.96 3.53
N GLY A 251 -9.16 -11.72 3.56
CA GLY A 251 -9.77 -10.57 4.19
C GLY A 251 -9.04 -10.01 5.40
N LEU A 252 -9.56 -8.91 5.92
CA LEU A 252 -8.99 -8.16 7.03
C LEU A 252 -8.94 -8.98 8.32
N THR A 253 -9.98 -9.80 8.57
CA THR A 253 -10.07 -10.64 9.79
C THR A 253 -8.89 -11.59 9.92
N GLU A 254 -8.56 -12.34 8.87
CA GLU A 254 -7.42 -13.26 8.89
C GLU A 254 -6.08 -12.51 8.77
N ALA A 255 -6.02 -11.43 7.98
CA ALA A 255 -4.79 -10.66 7.82
C ALA A 255 -4.29 -10.07 9.15
N LEU A 256 -5.18 -9.57 10.01
CA LEU A 256 -4.83 -9.10 11.36
C LEU A 256 -4.29 -10.25 12.23
N LYS A 257 -4.93 -11.42 12.17
CA LYS A 257 -4.49 -12.62 12.91
C LYS A 257 -3.16 -13.15 12.37
N LEU A 258 -2.97 -13.14 11.05
CA LEU A 258 -1.73 -13.55 10.38
C LEU A 258 -0.56 -12.64 10.79
N ALA A 259 -0.73 -11.30 10.69
CA ALA A 259 0.31 -10.36 11.09
C ALA A 259 0.73 -10.56 12.56
N ALA A 260 -0.24 -10.67 13.47
CA ALA A 260 0.06 -10.92 14.89
C ALA A 260 0.74 -12.28 15.14
N ALA A 261 0.39 -13.32 14.37
CA ALA A 261 1.02 -14.65 14.51
C ALA A 261 2.44 -14.67 13.93
N ALA A 262 2.69 -13.94 12.83
CA ALA A 262 4.00 -13.79 12.22
C ALA A 262 4.98 -13.02 13.14
N GLU A 263 4.53 -11.91 13.73
CA GLU A 263 5.33 -11.16 14.73
C GLU A 263 5.74 -12.03 15.92
N ARG A 264 4.83 -12.83 16.46
CA ARG A 264 5.15 -13.76 17.56
C ARG A 264 6.19 -14.82 17.18
N ARG A 265 6.33 -15.14 15.89
CA ARG A 265 7.36 -16.03 15.35
C ARG A 265 8.65 -15.31 14.97
N GLY A 266 8.72 -13.99 15.16
CA GLY A 266 9.90 -13.17 14.87
C GLY A 266 10.01 -12.71 13.41
N PHE A 267 8.98 -12.91 12.59
CA PHE A 267 8.97 -12.36 11.23
C PHE A 267 8.74 -10.85 11.23
N MET A 268 9.49 -10.15 10.41
CA MET A 268 9.20 -8.77 10.02
C MET A 268 7.91 -8.74 9.19
N ILE A 269 7.06 -7.75 9.40
CA ILE A 269 5.81 -7.59 8.65
C ILE A 269 6.02 -6.60 7.50
N MET A 270 5.74 -7.06 6.29
CA MET A 270 5.42 -6.26 5.13
C MET A 270 3.92 -6.37 4.87
N VAL A 271 3.28 -5.29 4.44
CA VAL A 271 1.89 -5.31 4.00
C VAL A 271 1.83 -4.78 2.59
N GLY A 272 1.35 -5.62 1.69
CA GLY A 272 1.16 -5.28 0.28
C GLY A 272 -0.27 -5.45 -0.20
N SER A 273 -0.50 -5.05 -1.45
CA SER A 273 -1.75 -5.29 -2.17
C SER A 273 -1.45 -5.75 -3.59
N MET A 274 -2.47 -6.25 -4.25
CA MET A 274 -2.49 -6.34 -5.71
C MET A 274 -2.72 -4.94 -6.28
N VAL A 275 -2.57 -4.76 -7.60
CA VAL A 275 -2.96 -3.50 -8.25
C VAL A 275 -4.50 -3.42 -8.24
N ALA A 276 -5.02 -2.50 -7.45
CA ALA A 276 -6.43 -2.38 -7.11
C ALA A 276 -6.77 -0.91 -6.80
N THR A 277 -8.05 -0.61 -6.54
CA THR A 277 -8.50 0.73 -6.17
C THR A 277 -8.27 1.00 -4.68
N SER A 278 -8.48 2.25 -4.28
CA SER A 278 -8.43 2.66 -2.86
C SER A 278 -9.41 1.89 -1.96
N LEU A 279 -10.45 1.26 -2.51
CA LEU A 279 -11.38 0.44 -1.74
C LEU A 279 -10.72 -0.84 -1.20
N ALA A 280 -9.88 -1.51 -1.99
CA ALA A 280 -9.10 -2.67 -1.53
C ALA A 280 -7.97 -2.26 -0.58
N VAL A 281 -7.36 -1.09 -0.79
CA VAL A 281 -6.22 -0.61 0.01
C VAL A 281 -6.66 -0.14 1.39
N ALA A 282 -7.83 0.46 1.53
CA ALA A 282 -8.30 1.02 2.80
C ALA A 282 -8.26 0.03 3.99
N PRO A 283 -8.77 -1.20 3.89
CA PRO A 283 -8.65 -2.16 4.99
C PRO A 283 -7.19 -2.64 5.21
N ALA A 284 -6.36 -2.71 4.16
CA ALA A 284 -4.96 -3.09 4.28
C ALA A 284 -4.14 -2.07 5.11
N VAL A 285 -4.51 -0.78 5.07
CA VAL A 285 -3.89 0.26 5.91
C VAL A 285 -4.00 -0.06 7.40
N LEU A 286 -5.06 -0.75 7.83
CA LEU A 286 -5.23 -1.14 9.23
C LEU A 286 -4.18 -2.18 9.65
N VAL A 287 -3.92 -3.16 8.80
CA VAL A 287 -2.85 -4.15 9.02
C VAL A 287 -1.48 -3.48 8.96
N ALA A 288 -1.31 -2.54 8.03
CA ALA A 288 -0.05 -1.84 7.78
C ALA A 288 0.40 -0.93 8.94
N GLN A 289 -0.47 -0.62 9.91
CA GLN A 289 -0.06 0.10 11.14
C GLN A 289 1.00 -0.67 11.95
N ARG A 290 1.19 -1.96 11.67
CA ARG A 290 2.20 -2.83 12.31
C ARG A 290 3.38 -3.15 11.39
N ALA A 291 3.34 -2.72 10.14
CA ALA A 291 4.32 -3.11 9.14
C ALA A 291 5.59 -2.27 9.21
N ARG A 292 6.74 -2.94 8.99
CA ARG A 292 8.03 -2.26 8.75
C ARG A 292 8.12 -1.74 7.31
N VAL A 293 7.49 -2.46 6.36
CA VAL A 293 7.45 -2.11 4.94
C VAL A 293 6.01 -2.11 4.47
N VAL A 294 5.61 -1.07 3.75
CA VAL A 294 4.26 -0.91 3.21
C VAL A 294 4.34 -0.75 1.69
N ASP A 295 3.56 -1.55 0.97
CA ASP A 295 3.50 -1.60 -0.49
C ASP A 295 2.03 -1.57 -0.94
N LEU A 296 1.42 -0.40 -0.82
CA LEU A 296 0.01 -0.13 -1.05
C LEU A 296 -0.19 0.95 -2.12
N ASP A 297 0.61 0.89 -3.17
CA ASP A 297 0.62 1.86 -4.26
C ASP A 297 -0.36 1.53 -5.40
N GLY A 298 -1.14 0.46 -5.29
CA GLY A 298 -2.09 0.04 -6.31
C GLY A 298 -2.91 1.19 -6.93
N PRO A 299 -3.54 2.07 -6.13
CA PRO A 299 -4.31 3.20 -6.65
C PRO A 299 -3.49 4.23 -7.45
N LEU A 300 -2.17 4.35 -7.19
CA LEU A 300 -1.29 5.26 -7.94
C LEU A 300 -0.93 4.74 -9.33
N LEU A 301 -1.06 3.45 -9.54
CA LEU A 301 -0.78 2.80 -10.81
C LEU A 301 -1.98 2.84 -11.75
N LEU A 302 -3.16 3.22 -11.26
CA LEU A 302 -4.37 3.37 -12.05
C LEU A 302 -4.37 4.72 -12.79
N ALA A 303 -4.97 4.76 -13.98
CA ALA A 303 -5.22 6.01 -14.70
C ALA A 303 -6.19 6.92 -13.90
N ASN A 304 -7.16 6.33 -13.21
CA ASN A 304 -8.09 7.02 -12.32
C ASN A 304 -8.46 6.07 -11.17
N ASP A 305 -8.59 6.61 -9.96
CA ASP A 305 -9.10 5.88 -8.79
C ASP A 305 -10.58 6.26 -8.55
N ARG A 306 -11.21 5.60 -7.57
CA ARG A 306 -12.59 5.87 -7.16
C ARG A 306 -12.76 7.34 -6.75
N ALA A 307 -13.89 7.93 -7.11
CA ALA A 307 -14.21 9.32 -6.73
C ALA A 307 -14.26 9.51 -5.19
N GLU A 308 -14.68 8.47 -4.47
CA GLU A 308 -14.77 8.42 -3.00
C GLU A 308 -13.52 7.75 -2.41
N ALA A 309 -12.32 8.12 -2.87
CA ALA A 309 -11.08 7.50 -2.41
C ALA A 309 -10.97 7.54 -0.88
N SER A 310 -11.05 6.36 -0.26
CA SER A 310 -10.95 6.18 1.19
C SER A 310 -9.54 6.36 1.73
N ALA A 311 -8.55 6.25 0.83
CA ALA A 311 -7.14 6.47 1.13
C ALA A 311 -6.60 7.52 0.16
N LYS A 312 -6.02 8.60 0.69
CA LYS A 312 -5.38 9.65 -0.11
C LYS A 312 -3.88 9.55 0.05
N GLN A 313 -3.18 9.59 -1.07
CA GLN A 313 -1.74 9.71 -1.07
C GLN A 313 -1.31 11.15 -1.36
N HIS A 314 -0.41 11.66 -0.54
CA HIS A 314 0.27 12.92 -0.77
C HIS A 314 1.74 12.78 -0.36
N ASP A 315 2.67 13.19 -1.21
CA ASP A 315 4.12 13.18 -0.97
C ASP A 315 4.69 11.82 -0.52
N GLY A 316 4.20 10.72 -1.13
CA GLY A 316 4.64 9.35 -0.79
C GLY A 316 4.08 8.83 0.54
N ARG A 317 3.18 9.57 1.19
CA ARG A 317 2.50 9.16 2.42
C ARG A 317 1.06 8.78 2.13
N LEU A 318 0.67 7.64 2.66
CA LEU A 318 -0.68 7.13 2.60
C LEU A 318 -1.41 7.51 3.89
N ALA A 319 -2.48 8.28 3.77
CA ALA A 319 -3.37 8.57 4.87
C ALA A 319 -4.77 8.06 4.54
N VAL A 320 -5.39 7.35 5.47
CA VAL A 320 -6.82 7.03 5.37
C VAL A 320 -7.57 8.33 5.59
N GLY A 321 -8.27 8.79 4.55
CA GLY A 321 -9.17 9.91 4.68
C GLY A 321 -10.22 9.57 5.76
N GLN A 322 -10.52 10.53 6.62
CA GLN A 322 -11.73 10.45 7.39
C GLN A 322 -12.88 10.56 6.37
N VAL A 323 -13.43 9.43 5.95
CA VAL A 323 -14.75 9.46 5.33
C VAL A 323 -15.68 9.95 6.44
N PRO A 324 -16.25 11.15 6.34
CA PRO A 324 -17.25 11.55 7.30
C PRO A 324 -18.38 10.53 7.17
N LEU A 325 -18.78 9.90 8.26
CA LEU A 325 -20.06 9.24 8.37
C LEU A 325 -21.13 10.34 8.21
N ARG A 326 -21.38 10.82 6.99
CA ARG A 326 -22.49 11.69 6.70
C ARG A 326 -23.72 10.81 6.54
N CYS A 327 -24.60 10.95 7.50
CA CYS A 327 -25.99 10.58 7.36
C CYS A 327 -26.52 11.09 6.01
N GLN A 328 -27.08 10.21 5.18
CA GLN A 328 -27.60 10.51 3.83
C GLN A 328 -28.75 11.53 3.79
N ASN A 329 -29.10 12.19 4.91
CA ASN A 329 -30.22 13.13 5.00
C ASN A 329 -29.84 14.60 5.21
N CYS A 330 -28.60 15.03 5.00
CA CYS A 330 -28.23 16.44 5.08
C CYS A 330 -27.72 16.95 3.73
N ASN A 331 -28.67 17.48 2.96
CA ASN A 331 -28.59 18.46 1.86
C ASN A 331 -27.29 18.62 1.06
N ASP A 332 -27.34 18.14 -0.19
CA ASP A 332 -26.40 18.30 -1.31
C ASP A 332 -26.19 19.74 -1.83
N LYS A 333 -26.34 20.79 -1.05
CA LYS A 333 -26.21 22.17 -1.56
C LYS A 333 -24.91 22.91 -1.22
N ALA A 334 -24.08 22.38 -0.34
CA ALA A 334 -22.87 23.12 0.09
C ALA A 334 -21.58 22.76 -0.67
N ASP A 335 -21.50 21.59 -1.28
CA ASP A 335 -20.25 21.12 -1.91
C ASP A 335 -20.14 21.44 -3.41
N HIS A 336 -21.26 21.70 -4.11
CA HIS A 336 -21.24 22.16 -5.51
C HIS A 336 -20.62 23.55 -5.69
N ILE A 337 -20.72 24.42 -4.67
CA ILE A 337 -20.22 25.80 -4.76
C ILE A 337 -18.69 25.85 -4.70
N LYS A 338 -18.04 24.96 -3.92
CA LYS A 338 -16.56 24.94 -3.79
C LYS A 338 -15.85 24.34 -5.00
N VAL A 339 -16.44 23.35 -5.67
CA VAL A 339 -15.85 22.69 -6.84
C VAL A 339 -15.91 23.62 -8.07
N GLU A 340 -17.00 24.37 -8.23
CA GLU A 340 -17.11 25.36 -9.30
C GLU A 340 -16.16 26.56 -9.11
N GLU A 341 -15.93 26.99 -7.88
CA GLU A 341 -15.02 28.09 -7.59
C GLU A 341 -13.54 27.71 -7.83
N ILE A 342 -13.18 26.45 -7.58
CA ILE A 342 -11.85 25.91 -7.89
C ILE A 342 -11.67 25.76 -9.41
N LYS A 343 -12.69 25.28 -10.15
CA LYS A 343 -12.65 25.22 -11.61
C LYS A 343 -12.51 26.61 -12.25
N ARG A 344 -13.27 27.60 -11.79
CA ARG A 344 -13.19 28.98 -12.30
C ARG A 344 -11.85 29.66 -12.00
N ARG A 345 -11.14 29.26 -10.91
CA ARG A 345 -9.78 29.76 -10.61
C ARG A 345 -8.72 29.09 -11.50
N SER A 346 -8.88 27.84 -11.87
CA SER A 346 -8.01 27.11 -12.80
C SER A 346 -8.12 27.67 -14.23
N GLU A 347 -9.33 27.91 -14.69
CA GLU A 347 -9.59 28.45 -16.04
C GLU A 347 -9.10 29.89 -16.23
N ARG A 348 -9.08 30.72 -15.19
CA ARG A 348 -8.53 32.09 -15.26
C ARG A 348 -6.99 32.16 -15.31
N LYS A 349 -6.28 31.07 -15.00
CA LYS A 349 -4.80 31.02 -15.09
C LYS A 349 -4.27 30.65 -16.49
N HIS A 350 -5.14 30.23 -17.41
CA HIS A 350 -4.74 29.78 -18.76
C HIS A 350 -5.05 30.79 -19.88
N SER A 351 -5.48 32.00 -19.58
CA SER A 351 -5.86 32.99 -20.60
C SER A 351 -4.94 34.18 -20.78
N HIS A 352 -3.72 34.16 -20.22
CA HIS A 352 -2.74 35.23 -20.44
C HIS A 352 -1.36 34.65 -20.72
N ASP A 353 -1.14 34.25 -21.98
CA ASP A 353 0.18 34.15 -22.57
C ASP A 353 0.12 34.57 -24.05
N ARG A 354 0.55 35.76 -24.35
CA ARG A 354 1.20 36.14 -25.60
C ARG A 354 2.35 37.10 -25.30
N PRO A 355 3.47 37.00 -26.04
CA PRO A 355 4.76 37.50 -25.65
C PRO A 355 5.02 38.92 -26.11
N VAL A 356 5.75 39.70 -25.33
CA VAL A 356 6.51 40.88 -25.84
C VAL A 356 7.90 40.85 -25.22
N MET A 357 8.84 41.04 -26.13
CA MET A 357 10.30 41.07 -26.01
C MET A 357 10.85 42.21 -25.14
N CYS A 358 12.00 41.90 -24.55
CA CYS A 358 13.20 42.73 -24.30
C CYS A 358 13.08 44.11 -23.60
N ILE A 359 13.89 44.33 -22.56
CA ILE A 359 15.09 45.15 -22.50
C ILE A 359 15.42 45.52 -21.05
N GLU A 360 16.63 45.15 -20.68
CA GLU A 360 17.64 45.82 -19.82
C GLU A 360 17.32 46.53 -18.49
N ARG A 361 18.12 46.06 -17.51
CA ARG A 361 18.98 46.80 -16.55
C ARG A 361 18.37 47.62 -15.41
N SER A 362 18.81 47.24 -14.30
CA SER A 362 19.69 47.91 -13.35
C SER A 362 19.07 48.37 -12.02
N LEU A 363 19.75 47.96 -10.99
CA LEU A 363 20.21 48.68 -9.80
C LEU A 363 19.23 48.98 -8.64
N ILE A 364 19.67 48.49 -7.52
CA ILE A 364 19.85 49.15 -6.21
C ILE A 364 18.63 49.25 -5.26
N ASP A 365 18.77 48.49 -4.20
CA ASP A 365 18.96 48.93 -2.81
C ASP A 365 17.73 49.17 -1.90
N GLN A 366 17.89 48.55 -0.77
CA GLN A 366 17.52 49.00 0.59
C GLN A 366 16.08 48.88 1.13
N ARG A 367 16.01 48.17 2.14
CA ARG A 367 15.73 48.48 3.56
C ARG A 367 14.72 47.61 4.26
N GLU A 368 15.26 47.08 5.32
CA GLU A 368 14.60 46.57 6.53
C GLU A 368 13.33 47.30 6.91
N GLN A 369 12.32 46.51 7.32
CA GLN A 369 11.45 46.93 8.42
C GLN A 369 11.10 45.74 9.31
N VAL A 370 11.65 45.80 10.50
CA VAL A 370 11.35 45.01 11.68
C VAL A 370 9.98 45.43 12.21
N LEU A 371 9.09 44.49 12.39
CA LEU A 371 7.95 44.67 13.26
C LEU A 371 7.99 43.65 14.41
N ARG A 372 8.23 44.18 15.58
CA ARG A 372 8.20 43.52 16.88
C ARG A 372 6.76 43.23 17.28
N CYS A 373 6.55 42.07 17.85
CA CYS A 373 5.36 41.80 18.67
C CYS A 373 5.79 41.27 20.04
N PRO A 374 5.27 41.82 21.14
CA PRO A 374 5.65 41.45 22.48
C PRO A 374 4.74 40.39 23.08
N VAL A 375 5.29 39.34 23.65
CA VAL A 375 4.56 38.47 24.58
C VAL A 375 5.36 38.23 25.82
N ARG A 376 4.73 38.53 26.93
CA ARG A 376 5.22 38.46 28.31
C ARG A 376 5.35 37.02 28.79
N HIS A 377 6.40 36.82 29.57
CA HIS A 377 6.71 35.66 30.41
C HIS A 377 5.62 35.23 31.38
N LYS A 378 5.55 33.95 31.62
CA LYS A 378 5.38 33.37 32.97
C LYS A 378 6.21 32.09 33.10
N CYS A 379 7.21 32.16 33.95
CA CYS A 379 7.99 31.05 34.48
C CYS A 379 7.23 30.36 35.61
N LEU A 380 7.46 29.03 35.82
CA LEU A 380 7.67 28.37 37.13
C LEU A 380 7.58 26.83 36.97
N PRO A 381 8.13 26.01 37.90
CA PRO A 381 9.54 25.92 38.35
C PRO A 381 10.15 24.52 38.14
N ARG A 382 11.47 24.46 38.28
CA ARG A 382 12.33 23.26 38.29
C ARG A 382 12.10 22.40 39.54
N PHE A 383 12.14 21.08 39.36
CA PHE A 383 12.57 20.16 40.43
C PHE A 383 13.93 19.58 40.07
N ALA A 384 14.83 19.71 41.03
CA ALA A 384 16.21 19.24 41.00
C ALA A 384 16.29 17.81 41.54
N VAL A 385 17.17 16.99 40.95
CA VAL A 385 17.72 15.77 41.56
C VAL A 385 19.24 15.87 41.53
N PRO A 386 19.96 15.61 42.63
CA PRO A 386 21.38 15.90 42.78
C PRO A 386 22.29 14.75 42.37
N GLY A 387 23.45 15.11 41.85
CA GLY A 387 24.64 14.25 41.92
C GLY A 387 25.28 13.79 40.62
N LYS A 388 26.13 14.62 40.04
CA LYS A 388 27.52 14.38 39.60
C LYS A 388 28.07 15.55 38.79
N PRO A 389 29.39 15.82 38.91
CA PRO A 389 29.98 17.09 38.46
C PRO A 389 30.37 17.10 36.96
N PRO A 390 30.69 18.31 36.41
CA PRO A 390 30.99 18.51 34.99
C PRO A 390 32.46 18.21 34.67
N VAL A 391 32.68 17.65 33.51
CA VAL A 391 34.00 17.62 32.87
C VAL A 391 33.97 18.57 31.70
N CYS A 392 34.70 19.65 31.82
CA CYS A 392 35.20 20.48 30.71
C CYS A 392 36.44 19.80 30.12
N ALA A 393 36.52 19.75 28.79
CA ALA A 393 37.78 19.86 28.06
C ALA A 393 37.50 20.03 26.56
N ALA A 394 38.04 21.09 26.06
CA ALA A 394 38.80 21.42 24.86
C ALA A 394 38.22 20.98 23.52
#